data_c763e8c3473768cc3893a782d8be267e
#
_entry.id   c763e8c3473768cc3893a782d8be267e
#
_cell.length_a   1.000
_cell.length_b   1.000
_cell.length_c   1.000
_cell.angle_alpha   90.00
_cell.angle_beta   90.00
_cell.angle_gamma   90.00
#
_symmetry.space_group_name_H-M   'P 1'
#
loop_
_entity.id
_entity.type
_entity.pdbx_description
1 polymer ?
#
loop_
_entity_poly.entity_id
_entity_poly.type
_entity_poly.pdbx_seq_one_letter_code
_entity_poly.pdbx_strand_id
1 'polypeptide(L)'
;RQMCIRDRNGIALTRLEMNAQKLWHAMAGAVYIKKNYPELPDEIADAVRYHTTGKADMTLTGKILFTADFISADRDYPGVDDMRRRAEDSLESAMKEGLRFTVFELSEKCVPIHPDTVDAYNFILLNERK
;
A
#
# COMPACT_ATOMS: atom_id res chain seq x y z
N ARG A 1 -3.63 -19.55 7.93
CA ARG A 1 -2.96 -19.78 6.64
C ARG A 1 -1.79 -18.79 6.43
N GLN A 2 -2.05 -17.50 6.59
CA GLN A 2 -0.98 -16.48 6.49
C GLN A 2 0.01 -16.60 7.64
N MET A 3 -0.44 -16.99 8.83
CA MET A 3 0.43 -17.29 9.95
C MET A 3 1.38 -18.45 9.63
N CYS A 4 0.90 -19.48 8.94
CA CYS A 4 1.77 -20.58 8.51
C CYS A 4 2.85 -20.11 7.53
N ILE A 5 2.52 -19.16 6.64
CA ILE A 5 3.50 -18.57 5.73
C ILE A 5 4.52 -17.76 6.53
N ARG A 6 4.06 -16.99 7.52
CA ARG A 6 4.94 -16.25 8.42
C ARG A 6 5.93 -17.18 9.12
N ASP A 7 5.41 -18.21 9.76
CA ASP A 7 6.25 -19.13 10.54
C ASP A 7 7.26 -19.85 9.65
N ARG A 8 6.83 -20.25 8.46
CA ARG A 8 7.66 -20.98 7.51
C ARG A 8 8.77 -20.14 6.90
N ASN A 9 8.52 -18.84 6.71
CA ASN A 9 9.45 -17.94 6.04
C ASN A 9 10.12 -16.93 6.99
N GLY A 10 9.88 -17.03 8.28
CA GLY A 10 10.54 -16.21 9.28
C GLY A 10 10.11 -14.73 9.25
N ILE A 11 8.90 -14.43 8.76
CA ILE A 11 8.41 -13.05 8.73
C ILE A 11 8.13 -12.59 10.14
N ALA A 12 8.82 -11.53 10.58
CA ALA A 12 8.56 -10.90 11.86
C ALA A 12 7.47 -9.84 11.69
N LEU A 13 6.42 -9.92 12.49
CA LEU A 13 5.34 -8.95 12.48
C LEU A 13 5.45 -8.02 13.69
N THR A 14 5.24 -6.72 13.47
CA THR A 14 5.09 -5.77 14.57
C THR A 14 3.76 -6.02 15.28
N ARG A 15 3.60 -5.44 16.47
CA ARG A 15 2.34 -5.56 17.22
C ARG A 15 1.15 -5.05 16.41
N LEU A 16 1.34 -3.93 15.69
CA LEU A 16 0.30 -3.38 14.81
C LEU A 16 -0.05 -4.38 13.71
N GLU A 17 0.95 -4.93 13.04
CA GLU A 17 0.76 -5.87 11.94
C GLU A 17 0.08 -7.15 12.40
N MET A 18 0.39 -7.64 13.61
CA MET A 18 -0.27 -8.82 14.17
C MET A 18 -1.78 -8.60 14.33
N ASN A 19 -2.21 -7.38 14.58
CA ASN A 19 -3.61 -7.02 14.77
C ASN A 19 -4.28 -6.54 13.48
N ALA A 20 -3.56 -6.44 12.37
CA ALA A 20 -4.06 -5.93 11.10
C ALA A 20 -3.95 -7.02 10.03
N GLN A 21 -4.84 -7.99 10.06
CA GLN A 21 -4.82 -9.14 9.14
C GLN A 21 -4.87 -8.73 7.67
N LYS A 22 -5.50 -7.61 7.37
CA LYS A 22 -5.56 -7.09 5.99
C LYS A 22 -4.18 -6.83 5.39
N LEU A 23 -3.16 -6.59 6.23
CA LEU A 23 -1.80 -6.34 5.77
C LEU A 23 -1.02 -7.63 5.49
N TRP A 24 -1.48 -8.75 6.02
CA TRP A 24 -0.75 -10.02 5.94
C TRP A 24 -0.63 -10.52 4.51
N HIS A 25 -1.67 -10.33 3.68
CA HIS A 25 -1.64 -10.82 2.30
C HIS A 25 -0.57 -10.11 1.46
N ALA A 26 -0.33 -8.83 1.72
CA ALA A 26 0.71 -8.08 1.02
C ALA A 26 2.10 -8.59 1.39
N MET A 27 2.35 -8.80 2.68
CA MET A 27 3.63 -9.33 3.15
C MET A 27 3.84 -10.77 2.68
N ALA A 28 2.81 -11.60 2.80
CA ALA A 28 2.87 -13.01 2.36
C ALA A 28 3.06 -13.09 0.85
N GLY A 29 2.37 -12.24 0.09
CA GLY A 29 2.50 -12.18 -1.36
C GLY A 29 3.91 -11.81 -1.80
N ALA A 30 4.54 -10.85 -1.14
CA ALA A 30 5.92 -10.46 -1.44
C ALA A 30 6.90 -11.61 -1.20
N VAL A 31 6.74 -12.33 -0.09
CA VAL A 31 7.56 -13.51 0.22
C VAL A 31 7.34 -14.61 -0.82
N TYR A 32 6.09 -14.86 -1.19
CA TYR A 32 5.75 -15.85 -2.21
C TYR A 32 6.45 -15.55 -3.53
N ILE A 33 6.43 -14.28 -3.96
CA ILE A 33 7.06 -13.85 -5.21
C ILE A 33 8.57 -14.10 -5.15
N LYS A 34 9.23 -13.68 -4.07
CA LYS A 34 10.68 -13.86 -3.93
C LYS A 34 11.08 -15.33 -3.93
N LYS A 35 10.25 -16.17 -3.30
CA LYS A 35 10.53 -17.59 -3.19
C LYS A 35 10.31 -18.35 -4.50
N ASN A 36 9.24 -18.06 -5.21
CA ASN A 36 8.81 -18.82 -6.39
C ASN A 36 9.26 -18.21 -7.72
N TYR A 37 9.61 -16.92 -7.71
CA TYR A 37 10.04 -16.18 -8.91
C TYR A 37 11.29 -15.36 -8.59
N PRO A 38 12.38 -16.02 -8.15
CA PRO A 38 13.58 -15.28 -7.74
C PRO A 38 14.26 -14.52 -8.87
N GLU A 39 13.93 -14.84 -10.13
CA GLU A 39 14.43 -14.14 -11.30
C GLU A 39 13.80 -12.75 -11.50
N LEU A 40 12.67 -12.46 -10.87
CA LEU A 40 12.03 -11.16 -11.00
C LEU A 40 12.79 -10.09 -10.22
N PRO A 41 12.81 -8.84 -10.72
CA PRO A 41 13.42 -7.74 -9.97
C PRO A 41 12.78 -7.58 -8.58
N ASP A 42 13.57 -7.16 -7.60
CA ASP A 42 13.10 -6.91 -6.23
C ASP A 42 11.95 -5.90 -6.19
N GLU A 43 11.92 -4.98 -7.16
CA GLU A 43 10.88 -3.98 -7.31
C GLU A 43 9.47 -4.59 -7.35
N ILE A 44 9.33 -5.77 -7.95
CA ILE A 44 8.03 -6.45 -8.06
C ILE A 44 7.54 -6.88 -6.67
N ALA A 45 8.38 -7.55 -5.92
CA ALA A 45 8.02 -7.99 -4.56
C ALA A 45 7.77 -6.79 -3.64
N ASP A 46 8.58 -5.73 -3.76
CA ASP A 46 8.39 -4.50 -3.00
C ASP A 46 7.05 -3.84 -3.33
N ALA A 47 6.67 -3.78 -4.60
CA ALA A 47 5.39 -3.22 -5.01
C ALA A 47 4.23 -3.98 -4.35
N VAL A 48 4.30 -5.31 -4.34
CA VAL A 48 3.28 -6.13 -3.69
C VAL A 48 3.25 -5.91 -2.19
N ARG A 49 4.44 -5.86 -1.54
CA ARG A 49 4.53 -5.68 -0.09
C ARG A 49 3.86 -4.39 0.38
N TYR A 50 4.05 -3.31 -0.36
CA TYR A 50 3.62 -1.97 0.05
C TYR A 50 2.36 -1.47 -0.66
N HIS A 51 1.67 -2.33 -1.42
CA HIS A 51 0.50 -1.87 -2.17
C HIS A 51 -0.69 -1.48 -1.28
N THR A 52 -0.75 -1.98 -0.05
CA THR A 52 -1.82 -1.65 0.90
C THR A 52 -1.45 -0.46 1.79
N THR A 53 -0.23 -0.46 2.34
CA THR A 53 0.20 0.59 3.26
C THR A 53 0.76 1.82 2.56
N GLY A 54 1.39 1.64 1.40
CA GLY A 54 2.31 2.62 0.85
C GLY A 54 3.62 2.63 1.62
N LYS A 55 4.57 3.38 1.15
CA LYS A 55 5.80 3.72 1.87
C LYS A 55 6.37 5.01 1.30
N ALA A 56 7.35 5.61 2.00
CA ALA A 56 8.04 6.77 1.47
C ALA A 56 8.85 6.40 0.22
N ASP A 57 8.89 7.29 -0.76
CA ASP A 57 9.73 7.17 -1.95
C ASP A 57 9.52 5.87 -2.75
N MET A 58 8.26 5.60 -3.12
CA MET A 58 7.92 4.39 -3.87
C MET A 58 8.45 4.46 -5.30
N THR A 59 8.80 3.28 -5.85
CA THR A 59 9.11 3.13 -7.27
C THR A 59 7.88 3.39 -8.12
N LEU A 60 8.07 3.59 -9.43
CA LEU A 60 6.94 3.76 -10.35
C LEU A 60 6.01 2.54 -10.31
N THR A 61 6.55 1.34 -10.33
CA THR A 61 5.76 0.11 -10.23
C THR A 61 4.93 0.09 -8.95
N GLY A 62 5.55 0.47 -7.82
CA GLY A 62 4.85 0.55 -6.54
C GLY A 62 3.71 1.55 -6.55
N LYS A 63 3.94 2.73 -7.12
CA LYS A 63 2.91 3.78 -7.25
C LYS A 63 1.73 3.30 -8.09
N ILE A 64 2.02 2.63 -9.21
CA ILE A 64 0.98 2.12 -10.10
C ILE A 64 0.12 1.08 -9.38
N LEU A 65 0.74 0.12 -8.71
CA LEU A 65 0.00 -0.93 -8.01
C LEU A 65 -0.82 -0.36 -6.86
N PHE A 66 -0.24 0.55 -6.06
CA PHE A 66 -0.95 1.21 -4.97
C PHE A 66 -2.18 1.96 -5.50
N THR A 67 -2.00 2.75 -6.56
CA THR A 67 -3.09 3.55 -7.14
C THR A 67 -4.15 2.67 -7.77
N ALA A 68 -3.76 1.61 -8.47
CA ALA A 68 -4.71 0.69 -9.11
C ALA A 68 -5.71 0.09 -8.14
N ASP A 69 -5.30 -0.13 -6.90
CA ASP A 69 -6.18 -0.68 -5.87
C ASP A 69 -7.34 0.25 -5.54
N PHE A 70 -7.17 1.55 -5.73
CA PHE A 70 -8.22 2.55 -5.50
C PHE A 70 -9.13 2.77 -6.69
N ILE A 71 -8.67 2.51 -7.91
CA ILE A 71 -9.36 2.93 -9.14
C ILE A 71 -9.76 1.79 -10.06
N SER A 72 -9.52 0.54 -9.68
CA SER A 72 -9.89 -0.62 -10.50
C SER A 72 -11.39 -0.60 -10.81
N ALA A 73 -11.76 -1.23 -11.93
CA ALA A 73 -13.12 -1.14 -12.49
C ALA A 73 -14.20 -1.64 -11.53
N ASP A 74 -13.86 -2.55 -10.63
CA ASP A 74 -14.78 -3.10 -9.65
C ASP A 74 -14.99 -2.20 -8.43
N ARG A 75 -14.21 -1.11 -8.30
CA ARG A 75 -14.35 -0.19 -7.17
C ARG A 75 -15.51 0.78 -7.40
N ASP A 76 -16.37 0.88 -6.39
CA ASP A 76 -17.52 1.77 -6.41
C ASP A 76 -17.72 2.34 -5.01
N TYR A 77 -17.20 3.53 -4.79
CA TYR A 77 -17.32 4.26 -3.53
C TYR A 77 -17.47 5.76 -3.83
N PRO A 78 -18.04 6.54 -2.91
CA PRO A 78 -18.12 8.01 -3.11
C PRO A 78 -16.72 8.60 -3.34
N GLY A 79 -16.53 9.27 -4.48
CA GLY A 79 -15.24 9.88 -4.83
C GLY A 79 -14.36 9.05 -5.76
N VAL A 80 -14.78 7.82 -6.15
CA VAL A 80 -13.97 6.98 -7.04
C VAL A 80 -13.70 7.64 -8.39
N ASP A 81 -14.68 8.36 -8.94
CA ASP A 81 -14.52 9.04 -10.23
C ASP A 81 -13.51 10.18 -10.13
N ASP A 82 -13.52 10.92 -9.02
CA ASP A 82 -12.52 11.94 -8.76
C ASP A 82 -11.12 11.33 -8.65
N MET A 83 -11.01 10.19 -7.97
CA MET A 83 -9.75 9.46 -7.85
C MET A 83 -9.22 9.02 -9.22
N ARG A 84 -10.11 8.53 -10.09
CA ARG A 84 -9.73 8.14 -11.46
C ARG A 84 -9.23 9.33 -12.28
N ARG A 85 -9.90 10.49 -12.16
CA ARG A 85 -9.43 11.71 -12.82
C ARG A 85 -8.06 12.16 -12.32
N ARG A 86 -7.84 12.09 -11.00
CA ARG A 86 -6.53 12.42 -10.42
C ARG A 86 -5.44 11.51 -10.92
N ALA A 87 -5.74 10.22 -11.09
CA ALA A 87 -4.77 9.24 -11.60
C ALA A 87 -4.40 9.51 -13.06
N GLU A 88 -5.33 10.04 -13.86
CA GLU A 88 -5.03 10.47 -15.23
C GLU A 88 -4.08 11.67 -15.26
N ASP A 89 -4.20 12.56 -14.28
CA ASP A 89 -3.34 13.74 -14.16
C ASP A 89 -1.94 13.37 -13.65
N SER A 90 -1.87 12.72 -12.49
CA SER A 90 -0.62 12.25 -11.93
C SER A 90 -0.87 11.16 -10.90
N LEU A 91 0.06 10.18 -10.84
CA LEU A 91 0.02 9.14 -9.81
C LEU A 91 0.14 9.74 -8.42
N GLU A 92 0.99 10.75 -8.26
CA GLU A 92 1.21 11.42 -6.97
C GLU A 92 -0.08 12.09 -6.48
N SER A 93 -0.84 12.72 -7.36
CA SER A 93 -2.12 13.33 -7.01
C SER A 93 -3.12 12.29 -6.50
N ALA A 94 -3.22 11.15 -7.20
CA ALA A 94 -4.10 10.06 -6.79
C ALA A 94 -3.63 9.44 -5.48
N MET A 95 -2.34 9.21 -5.30
CA MET A 95 -1.77 8.65 -4.08
C MET A 95 -2.00 9.57 -2.89
N LYS A 96 -1.80 10.87 -3.08
CA LYS A 96 -2.04 11.86 -2.03
C LYS A 96 -3.48 11.74 -1.51
N GLU A 97 -4.44 11.69 -2.43
CA GLU A 97 -5.86 11.59 -2.05
C GLU A 97 -6.17 10.24 -1.39
N GLY A 98 -5.62 9.15 -1.94
CA GLY A 98 -5.80 7.82 -1.35
C GLY A 98 -5.23 7.70 0.06
N LEU A 99 -4.04 8.26 0.27
CA LEU A 99 -3.41 8.27 1.60
C LEU A 99 -4.18 9.15 2.57
N ARG A 100 -4.61 10.34 2.12
CA ARG A 100 -5.42 11.22 2.94
C ARG A 100 -6.71 10.52 3.39
N PHE A 101 -7.40 9.88 2.46
CA PHE A 101 -8.62 9.13 2.75
C PHE A 101 -8.34 8.00 3.76
N THR A 102 -7.28 7.24 3.55
CA THR A 102 -6.91 6.12 4.43
C THR A 102 -6.61 6.60 5.85
N VAL A 103 -5.79 7.64 5.99
CA VAL A 103 -5.44 8.21 7.30
C VAL A 103 -6.69 8.74 7.99
N PHE A 104 -7.53 9.46 7.26
CA PHE A 104 -8.77 10.00 7.80
C PHE A 104 -9.70 8.87 8.28
N GLU A 105 -9.93 7.86 7.44
CA GLU A 105 -10.84 6.76 7.77
C GLU A 105 -10.37 5.98 8.98
N LEU A 106 -9.09 5.63 9.04
CA LEU A 106 -8.55 4.87 10.15
C LEU A 106 -8.57 5.68 11.46
N SER A 107 -8.23 6.98 11.38
CA SER A 107 -8.28 7.84 12.57
C SER A 107 -9.70 8.06 13.05
N GLU A 108 -10.66 8.20 12.14
CA GLU A 108 -12.07 8.36 12.47
C GLU A 108 -12.61 7.14 13.21
N LYS A 109 -12.16 5.96 12.82
CA LYS A 109 -12.54 4.70 13.47
C LYS A 109 -11.69 4.36 14.69
N CYS A 110 -10.73 5.21 15.05
CA CYS A 110 -9.78 4.97 16.15
C CYS A 110 -9.00 3.66 15.96
N VAL A 111 -8.65 3.34 14.72
CA VAL A 111 -7.85 2.16 14.37
C VAL A 111 -6.39 2.60 14.17
N PRO A 112 -5.41 1.80 14.65
CA PRO A 112 -4.00 2.16 14.45
C PRO A 112 -3.62 2.30 12.97
N ILE A 113 -2.77 3.29 12.68
CA ILE A 113 -2.28 3.55 11.33
C ILE A 113 -0.86 3.02 11.22
N HIS A 114 -0.59 2.18 10.20
CA HIS A 114 0.74 1.63 9.99
C HIS A 114 1.75 2.76 9.76
N PRO A 115 2.95 2.71 10.38
CA PRO A 115 3.96 3.75 10.17
C PRO A 115 4.32 3.98 8.70
N ASP A 116 4.35 2.94 7.88
CA ASP A 116 4.64 3.08 6.44
C ASP A 116 3.60 3.97 5.73
N THR A 117 2.34 3.88 6.14
CA THR A 117 1.27 4.73 5.58
C THR A 117 1.49 6.20 5.96
N VAL A 118 1.84 6.46 7.21
CA VAL A 118 2.15 7.81 7.68
C VAL A 118 3.37 8.36 6.95
N ASP A 119 4.41 7.55 6.81
CA ASP A 119 5.62 7.94 6.09
C ASP A 119 5.34 8.25 4.62
N ALA A 120 4.50 7.43 3.96
CA ALA A 120 4.10 7.68 2.57
C ALA A 120 3.35 9.01 2.45
N TYR A 121 2.41 9.26 3.35
CA TYR A 121 1.63 10.48 3.40
C TYR A 121 2.53 11.70 3.58
N ASN A 122 3.40 11.65 4.57
CA ASN A 122 4.33 12.75 4.85
C ASN A 122 5.29 12.99 3.68
N PHE A 123 5.80 11.92 3.08
CA PHE A 123 6.73 12.03 1.95
C PHE A 123 6.09 12.76 0.77
N ILE A 124 4.86 12.40 0.41
CA ILE A 124 4.17 13.04 -0.71
C ILE A 124 3.94 14.52 -0.44
N LEU A 125 3.49 14.87 0.76
CA LEU A 125 3.24 16.26 1.11
C LEU A 125 4.53 17.10 1.13
N LEU A 126 5.61 16.53 1.66
CA LEU A 126 6.89 17.23 1.76
C LEU A 126 7.55 17.42 0.40
N ASN A 127 7.26 16.58 -0.57
CA ASN A 127 7.85 16.63 -1.90
C ASN A 127 6.89 17.19 -2.96
N GLU A 128 5.74 17.69 -2.53
CA GLU A 128 4.77 18.31 -3.43
C GLU A 128 5.31 19.65 -3.94
N ARG A 129 5.25 19.83 -5.28
CA ARG A 129 5.60 21.11 -5.88
C ARG A 129 4.45 22.08 -5.70
N LYS A 130 4.75 23.19 -5.08
CA LYS A 130 3.78 24.28 -4.91
C LYS A 130 3.85 25.24 -6.08
#